data_5ec58c00c75cbf29ade537f7001653a3
#
_entry.id   5ec58c00c75cbf29ade537f7001653a3
#
_cell.length_a   1.000
_cell.length_b   1.000
_cell.length_c   1.000
_cell.angle_alpha   90.00
_cell.angle_beta   90.00
_cell.angle_gamma   90.00
#
_symmetry.space_group_name_H-M   'P 1'
#
loop_
_entity.id
_entity.type
_entity.pdbx_description
1 polymer ?
#
loop_
_entity_poly.entity_id
_entity_poly.type
_entity_poly.pdbx_seq_one_letter_code
_entity_poly.pdbx_strand_id
1 'polypeptide(L)'
;MFEFLIKKLKAHPRKIVFTEGTDPRILEASARLLSGTFLTPVLVGNPEEIQKVAEDIGFNIRGAIIIDPATFEDMDKMVATMVELRKGKMTEEQCRDALMQANYFGTMLVKMGYADALLGGATYSTADTVRPALQIIKTKPGSKIVSSCFILVRDSATGDREVLAMGDCAINIKPTEDELVEIALETAATAKVFGIDPKVAFLSYSTLGSGKGEDVDKMRNACAKAKAAMPDLAIDGELQFDAAVSPTVARTKCPNSNVAGHANTFIFPDINAGNIGYKICQRMGSFDAYGPILQGLNAPINDLSRGCNAQEVYSMAIITAGLCND
;
A
#
# COMPACT_ATOMS: atom_id res chain seq x y z
N MET A 1 6.48 2.12 -16.53
CA MET A 1 5.68 2.79 -15.49
C MET A 1 6.52 3.15 -14.27
N PHE A 2 7.29 2.22 -13.69
CA PHE A 2 8.03 2.47 -12.46
C PHE A 2 9.46 2.98 -12.66
N GLU A 3 9.79 3.55 -13.83
CA GLU A 3 11.16 4.03 -14.14
C GLU A 3 11.67 5.03 -13.10
N PHE A 4 10.79 5.90 -12.61
CA PHE A 4 11.16 6.86 -11.56
C PHE A 4 11.52 6.15 -10.25
N LEU A 5 10.70 5.17 -9.81
CA LEU A 5 10.98 4.38 -8.61
C LEU A 5 12.23 3.52 -8.80
N ILE A 6 12.40 2.90 -9.97
CA ILE A 6 13.62 2.13 -10.29
C ILE A 6 14.85 3.04 -10.27
N LYS A 7 14.76 4.27 -10.79
CA LYS A 7 15.85 5.24 -10.74
C LYS A 7 16.20 5.60 -9.29
N LYS A 8 15.19 5.83 -8.45
CA LYS A 8 15.38 6.07 -7.01
C LYS A 8 16.06 4.86 -6.34
N LEU A 9 15.58 3.65 -6.58
CA LEU A 9 16.14 2.42 -6.02
C LEU A 9 17.57 2.10 -6.52
N LYS A 10 17.91 2.50 -7.75
CA LYS A 10 19.30 2.40 -8.24
C LYS A 10 20.24 3.37 -7.53
N ALA A 11 19.76 4.55 -7.17
CA ALA A 11 20.54 5.51 -6.40
C ALA A 11 20.66 5.10 -4.91
N HIS A 12 19.62 4.47 -4.36
CA HIS A 12 19.54 4.02 -2.97
C HIS A 12 19.04 2.58 -2.91
N PRO A 13 19.91 1.57 -3.15
CA PRO A 13 19.51 0.16 -3.13
C PRO A 13 18.89 -0.24 -1.79
N ARG A 14 17.81 -1.03 -1.84
CA ARG A 14 17.04 -1.45 -0.67
C ARG A 14 16.95 -2.97 -0.60
N LYS A 15 16.65 -3.47 0.61
CA LYS A 15 16.33 -4.88 0.87
C LYS A 15 14.84 -5.00 1.14
N ILE A 16 14.17 -5.94 0.47
CA ILE A 16 12.75 -6.21 0.67
C ILE A 16 12.53 -7.64 1.13
N VAL A 17 11.78 -7.79 2.23
CA VAL A 17 11.39 -9.10 2.76
C VAL A 17 10.20 -9.64 1.96
N PHE A 18 10.30 -10.92 1.58
CA PHE A 18 9.19 -11.75 1.12
C PHE A 18 8.98 -12.87 2.13
N THR A 19 7.80 -12.94 2.67
CA THR A 19 7.44 -13.86 3.75
C THR A 19 7.15 -15.28 3.26
N GLU A 20 6.86 -15.47 1.99
CA GLU A 20 6.58 -16.76 1.36
C GLU A 20 7.73 -17.17 0.41
N GLY A 21 8.89 -17.49 1.01
CA GLY A 21 10.12 -17.73 0.25
C GLY A 21 10.09 -18.91 -0.71
N THR A 22 9.17 -19.87 -0.54
CA THR A 22 8.98 -21.01 -1.43
C THR A 22 7.89 -20.82 -2.49
N ASP A 23 7.16 -19.68 -2.49
CA ASP A 23 6.10 -19.45 -3.48
C ASP A 23 6.71 -19.19 -4.87
N PRO A 24 6.30 -19.92 -5.91
CA PRO A 24 6.86 -19.77 -7.28
C PRO A 24 6.76 -18.35 -7.83
N ARG A 25 5.68 -17.61 -7.51
CA ARG A 25 5.50 -16.22 -7.97
C ARG A 25 6.50 -15.27 -7.32
N ILE A 26 6.82 -15.51 -6.05
CA ILE A 26 7.84 -14.76 -5.29
C ILE A 26 9.23 -15.06 -5.85
N LEU A 27 9.54 -16.33 -6.12
CA LEU A 27 10.83 -16.74 -6.68
C LEU A 27 11.06 -16.17 -8.08
N GLU A 28 10.06 -16.21 -8.97
CA GLU A 28 10.13 -15.57 -10.28
C GLU A 28 10.35 -14.06 -10.16
N ALA A 29 9.56 -13.38 -9.34
CA ALA A 29 9.71 -11.94 -9.11
C ALA A 29 11.09 -11.61 -8.54
N SER A 30 11.59 -12.39 -7.58
CA SER A 30 12.91 -12.23 -6.97
C SER A 30 14.05 -12.36 -7.99
N ALA A 31 14.00 -13.36 -8.87
CA ALA A 31 14.98 -13.52 -9.94
C ALA A 31 15.02 -12.31 -10.88
N ARG A 32 13.86 -11.74 -11.20
CA ARG A 32 13.74 -10.52 -12.03
C ARG A 32 14.27 -9.27 -11.31
N LEU A 33 14.01 -9.12 -10.01
CA LEU A 33 14.53 -8.01 -9.20
C LEU A 33 16.05 -8.04 -9.11
N LEU A 34 16.62 -9.23 -8.89
CA LEU A 34 18.07 -9.45 -8.86
C LEU A 34 18.74 -9.11 -10.19
N SER A 35 18.12 -9.48 -11.30
CA SER A 35 18.61 -9.11 -12.63
C SER A 35 18.64 -7.60 -12.84
N GLY A 36 17.75 -6.86 -12.20
CA GLY A 36 17.69 -5.39 -12.23
C GLY A 36 18.77 -4.69 -11.39
N THR A 37 19.38 -5.39 -10.43
CA THR A 37 20.45 -4.90 -9.53
C THR A 37 20.10 -3.67 -8.66
N PHE A 38 18.82 -3.40 -8.44
CA PHE A 38 18.36 -2.22 -7.69
C PHE A 38 17.60 -2.56 -6.41
N LEU A 39 17.25 -3.84 -6.21
CA LEU A 39 16.51 -4.31 -5.04
C LEU A 39 16.97 -5.73 -4.68
N THR A 40 17.29 -5.93 -3.40
CA THR A 40 17.75 -7.23 -2.90
C THR A 40 16.59 -7.93 -2.19
N PRO A 41 16.09 -9.06 -2.72
CA PRO A 41 15.12 -9.90 -2.03
C PRO A 41 15.72 -10.54 -0.76
N VAL A 42 14.95 -10.52 0.33
CA VAL A 42 15.18 -11.27 1.56
C VAL A 42 14.06 -12.29 1.68
N LEU A 43 14.36 -13.56 1.41
CA LEU A 43 13.39 -14.66 1.39
C LEU A 43 13.35 -15.33 2.77
N VAL A 44 12.16 -15.41 3.37
CA VAL A 44 11.97 -16.07 4.65
C VAL A 44 11.64 -17.55 4.45
N GLY A 45 12.39 -18.44 5.10
CA GLY A 45 12.17 -19.87 5.07
C GLY A 45 13.45 -20.68 5.01
N ASN A 46 13.30 -22.01 4.92
CA ASN A 46 14.43 -22.94 4.90
C ASN A 46 15.24 -22.78 3.59
N PRO A 47 16.58 -22.55 3.68
CA PRO A 47 17.42 -22.29 2.51
C PRO A 47 17.46 -23.44 1.50
N GLU A 48 17.51 -24.68 1.95
CA GLU A 48 17.57 -25.85 1.07
C GLU A 48 16.26 -26.02 0.30
N GLU A 49 15.13 -25.82 0.99
CA GLU A 49 13.79 -25.90 0.38
C GLU A 49 13.59 -24.78 -0.66
N ILE A 50 13.91 -23.55 -0.30
CA ILE A 50 13.79 -22.38 -1.21
C ILE A 50 14.65 -22.58 -2.44
N GLN A 51 15.92 -23.00 -2.27
CA GLN A 51 16.84 -23.23 -3.38
C GLN A 51 16.33 -24.35 -4.30
N LYS A 52 15.87 -25.45 -3.71
CA LYS A 52 15.32 -26.58 -4.48
C LYS A 52 14.11 -26.16 -5.30
N VAL A 53 13.13 -25.44 -4.70
CA VAL A 53 11.95 -24.98 -5.45
C VAL A 53 12.36 -24.06 -6.58
N ALA A 54 13.28 -23.12 -6.35
CA ALA A 54 13.77 -22.20 -7.38
C ALA A 54 14.41 -22.95 -8.56
N GLU A 55 15.21 -23.98 -8.28
CA GLU A 55 15.83 -24.84 -9.30
C GLU A 55 14.77 -25.64 -10.09
N ASP A 56 13.82 -26.25 -9.40
CA ASP A 56 12.75 -27.06 -10.00
C ASP A 56 11.87 -26.25 -10.97
N ILE A 57 11.65 -24.95 -10.69
CA ILE A 57 10.90 -24.04 -11.56
C ILE A 57 11.78 -23.24 -12.55
N GLY A 58 13.09 -23.41 -12.48
CA GLY A 58 14.04 -22.83 -13.43
C GLY A 58 14.41 -21.36 -13.21
N PHE A 59 14.22 -20.83 -12.00
CA PHE A 59 14.58 -19.44 -11.68
C PHE A 59 15.87 -19.35 -10.87
N ASN A 60 16.77 -18.46 -11.29
CA ASN A 60 18.03 -18.20 -10.60
C ASN A 60 17.83 -17.08 -9.55
N ILE A 61 17.92 -17.45 -8.29
CA ILE A 61 17.81 -16.53 -7.13
C ILE A 61 19.16 -16.23 -6.48
N ARG A 62 20.28 -16.50 -7.18
CA ARG A 62 21.61 -16.22 -6.67
C ARG A 62 21.79 -14.73 -6.41
N GLY A 63 22.07 -14.37 -5.17
CA GLY A 63 22.16 -13.00 -4.70
C GLY A 63 20.97 -12.56 -3.82
N ALA A 64 19.92 -13.36 -3.73
CA ALA A 64 18.93 -13.19 -2.66
C ALA A 64 19.54 -13.56 -1.31
N ILE A 65 19.09 -12.87 -0.25
CA ILE A 65 19.36 -13.24 1.14
C ILE A 65 18.28 -14.22 1.56
N ILE A 66 18.64 -15.36 2.13
CA ILE A 66 17.67 -16.32 2.66
C ILE A 66 17.86 -16.39 4.17
N ILE A 67 16.78 -16.24 4.94
CA ILE A 67 16.80 -16.24 6.39
C ILE A 67 15.74 -17.22 6.90
N ASP A 68 16.22 -18.23 7.63
CA ASP A 68 15.37 -19.22 8.28
C ASP A 68 15.11 -18.80 9.75
N PRO A 69 13.83 -18.57 10.15
CA PRO A 69 13.50 -18.30 11.55
C PRO A 69 14.01 -19.34 12.52
N ALA A 70 14.09 -20.62 12.11
CA ALA A 70 14.51 -21.71 12.97
C ALA A 70 16.01 -21.69 13.35
N THR A 71 16.84 -21.07 12.52
CA THR A 71 18.30 -21.02 12.70
C THR A 71 18.84 -19.59 12.79
N PHE A 72 17.97 -18.59 12.93
CA PHE A 72 18.37 -17.18 12.95
C PHE A 72 19.18 -16.85 14.20
N GLU A 73 20.42 -16.42 14.01
CA GLU A 73 21.39 -16.21 15.13
C GLU A 73 20.92 -15.15 16.14
N ASP A 74 20.25 -14.08 15.68
CA ASP A 74 19.77 -12.98 16.53
C ASP A 74 18.33 -13.23 17.08
N MET A 75 17.81 -14.47 17.06
CA MET A 75 16.45 -14.78 17.51
C MET A 75 16.16 -14.31 18.94
N ASP A 76 17.07 -14.53 19.87
CA ASP A 76 16.87 -14.13 21.28
C ASP A 76 16.76 -12.60 21.43
N LYS A 77 17.58 -11.86 20.69
CA LYS A 77 17.49 -10.39 20.61
C LYS A 77 16.18 -9.94 19.97
N MET A 78 15.73 -10.65 18.96
CA MET A 78 14.44 -10.37 18.28
C MET A 78 13.27 -10.59 19.22
N VAL A 79 13.27 -11.69 19.99
CA VAL A 79 12.27 -11.99 21.03
C VAL A 79 12.25 -10.90 22.09
N ALA A 80 13.41 -10.53 22.65
CA ALA A 80 13.50 -9.48 23.67
C ALA A 80 12.93 -8.16 23.16
N THR A 81 13.28 -7.76 21.92
CA THR A 81 12.74 -6.55 21.28
C THR A 81 11.22 -6.64 21.12
N MET A 82 10.68 -7.79 20.72
CA MET A 82 9.25 -7.97 20.57
C MET A 82 8.51 -7.90 21.92
N VAL A 83 9.05 -8.47 22.98
CA VAL A 83 8.49 -8.37 24.35
C VAL A 83 8.37 -6.89 24.77
N GLU A 84 9.42 -6.10 24.58
CA GLU A 84 9.40 -4.67 24.87
C GLU A 84 8.32 -3.94 24.06
N LEU A 85 8.20 -4.21 22.76
CA LEU A 85 7.20 -3.61 21.87
C LEU A 85 5.77 -3.96 22.29
N ARG A 86 5.56 -5.18 22.82
CA ARG A 86 4.25 -5.68 23.24
C ARG A 86 3.83 -5.20 24.63
N LYS A 87 4.71 -4.66 25.45
CA LYS A 87 4.42 -4.02 26.74
C LYS A 87 3.52 -4.88 27.63
N GLY A 88 3.87 -6.15 27.81
CA GLY A 88 3.13 -7.11 28.65
C GLY A 88 1.86 -7.73 28.01
N LYS A 89 1.54 -7.39 26.75
CA LYS A 89 0.41 -8.02 26.02
C LYS A 89 0.73 -9.41 25.48
N MET A 90 1.98 -9.82 25.51
CA MET A 90 2.47 -11.16 25.13
C MET A 90 3.60 -11.55 26.05
N THR A 91 3.65 -12.83 26.43
CA THR A 91 4.79 -13.41 27.17
C THR A 91 5.97 -13.61 26.22
N GLU A 92 7.15 -13.88 26.77
CA GLU A 92 8.34 -14.20 25.98
C GLU A 92 8.11 -15.43 25.08
N GLU A 93 7.51 -16.49 25.64
CA GLU A 93 7.15 -17.70 24.90
C GLU A 93 6.21 -17.40 23.73
N GLN A 94 5.13 -16.62 23.98
CA GLN A 94 4.22 -16.19 22.92
C GLN A 94 4.90 -15.34 21.85
N CYS A 95 5.85 -14.50 22.22
CA CYS A 95 6.64 -13.74 21.26
C CYS A 95 7.52 -14.65 20.40
N ARG A 96 8.18 -15.63 21.02
CA ARG A 96 9.01 -16.61 20.32
C ARG A 96 8.19 -17.46 19.35
N ASP A 97 7.04 -17.96 19.78
CA ASP A 97 6.12 -18.72 18.91
C ASP A 97 5.61 -17.89 17.73
N ALA A 98 5.25 -16.63 17.98
CA ALA A 98 4.83 -15.72 16.91
C ALA A 98 5.95 -15.48 15.90
N LEU A 99 7.20 -15.33 16.35
CA LEU A 99 8.36 -15.11 15.48
C LEU A 99 8.74 -16.34 14.64
N MET A 100 8.21 -17.51 14.91
CA MET A 100 8.30 -18.66 14.01
C MET A 100 7.37 -18.55 12.82
N GLN A 101 6.41 -17.61 12.83
CA GLN A 101 5.55 -17.31 11.69
C GLN A 101 6.22 -16.28 10.79
N ALA A 102 6.31 -16.58 9.51
CA ALA A 102 7.05 -15.77 8.53
C ALA A 102 6.60 -14.29 8.46
N ASN A 103 5.29 -14.01 8.64
CA ASN A 103 4.75 -12.65 8.65
C ASN A 103 5.23 -11.83 9.87
N TYR A 104 5.26 -12.42 11.08
CA TYR A 104 5.81 -11.78 12.28
C TYR A 104 7.32 -11.63 12.18
N PHE A 105 8.01 -12.69 11.78
CA PHE A 105 9.46 -12.69 11.62
C PHE A 105 9.92 -11.65 10.59
N GLY A 106 9.33 -11.67 9.40
CA GLY A 106 9.64 -10.69 8.35
C GLY A 106 9.39 -9.25 8.79
N THR A 107 8.30 -9.00 9.53
CA THR A 107 8.00 -7.67 10.07
C THR A 107 9.06 -7.24 11.10
N MET A 108 9.56 -8.17 11.92
CA MET A 108 10.65 -7.89 12.87
C MET A 108 11.99 -7.67 12.16
N LEU A 109 12.27 -8.35 11.04
CA LEU A 109 13.46 -8.06 10.22
C LEU A 109 13.47 -6.59 9.78
N VAL A 110 12.33 -6.07 9.34
CA VAL A 110 12.19 -4.65 8.98
C VAL A 110 12.35 -3.76 10.23
N LYS A 111 11.69 -4.10 11.33
CA LYS A 111 11.76 -3.32 12.58
C LYS A 111 13.17 -3.18 13.11
N MET A 112 13.99 -4.21 13.01
CA MET A 112 15.36 -4.25 13.51
C MET A 112 16.42 -3.80 12.49
N GLY A 113 16.00 -3.40 11.27
CA GLY A 113 16.89 -2.86 10.23
C GLY A 113 17.68 -3.90 9.44
N TYR A 114 17.28 -5.18 9.49
CA TYR A 114 17.86 -6.21 8.60
C TYR A 114 17.38 -6.06 7.15
N ALA A 115 16.21 -5.43 6.98
CA ALA A 115 15.64 -5.06 5.70
C ALA A 115 14.91 -3.71 5.79
N ASP A 116 14.60 -3.10 4.62
CA ASP A 116 14.00 -1.77 4.54
C ASP A 116 12.48 -1.81 4.42
N ALA A 117 11.94 -2.88 3.83
CA ALA A 117 10.52 -3.02 3.51
C ALA A 117 10.07 -4.49 3.53
N LEU A 118 8.76 -4.72 3.56
CA LEU A 118 8.18 -6.06 3.48
C LEU A 118 7.02 -6.09 2.48
N LEU A 119 6.96 -7.17 1.71
CA LEU A 119 5.83 -7.53 0.84
C LEU A 119 5.46 -8.99 1.11
N GLY A 120 4.23 -9.24 1.56
CA GLY A 120 3.71 -10.56 1.86
C GLY A 120 2.23 -10.68 1.52
N GLY A 121 1.57 -11.79 1.89
CA GLY A 121 0.12 -11.98 1.68
C GLY A 121 -0.24 -12.80 0.44
N ALA A 122 0.73 -13.34 -0.29
CA ALA A 122 0.45 -14.18 -1.45
C ALA A 122 -0.29 -15.49 -1.09
N THR A 123 -0.18 -15.95 0.17
CA THR A 123 -0.78 -17.21 0.64
C THR A 123 -1.69 -17.06 1.86
N TYR A 124 -1.70 -15.90 2.51
CA TYR A 124 -2.48 -15.66 3.73
C TYR A 124 -3.35 -14.39 3.59
N SER A 125 -4.12 -14.05 4.62
CA SER A 125 -5.08 -12.94 4.57
C SER A 125 -4.40 -11.59 4.80
N THR A 126 -5.00 -10.51 4.28
CA THR A 126 -4.59 -9.12 4.57
C THR A 126 -4.50 -8.84 6.07
N ALA A 127 -5.38 -9.44 6.89
CA ALA A 127 -5.32 -9.29 8.34
C ALA A 127 -4.02 -9.86 8.95
N ASP A 128 -3.45 -10.88 8.34
CA ASP A 128 -2.20 -11.51 8.79
C ASP A 128 -0.95 -10.71 8.38
N THR A 129 -1.05 -9.85 7.36
CA THR A 129 -0.06 -8.81 7.06
C THR A 129 -0.20 -7.60 7.99
N VAL A 130 -1.43 -7.09 8.15
CA VAL A 130 -1.69 -5.84 8.87
C VAL A 130 -1.48 -5.98 10.37
N ARG A 131 -1.84 -7.14 10.97
CA ARG A 131 -1.71 -7.36 12.42
C ARG A 131 -0.28 -7.22 12.93
N PRO A 132 0.74 -7.93 12.41
CA PRO A 132 2.13 -7.71 12.83
C PRO A 132 2.63 -6.30 12.48
N ALA A 133 2.24 -5.72 11.35
CA ALA A 133 2.60 -4.35 11.00
C ALA A 133 2.14 -3.36 12.08
N LEU A 134 0.88 -3.43 12.52
CA LEU A 134 0.33 -2.58 13.59
C LEU A 134 0.98 -2.84 14.95
N GLN A 135 1.31 -4.10 15.24
CA GLN A 135 1.85 -4.49 16.53
C GLN A 135 3.33 -4.12 16.70
N ILE A 136 4.11 -4.18 15.64
CA ILE A 136 5.57 -4.10 15.63
C ILE A 136 6.06 -2.79 15.02
N ILE A 137 5.64 -2.47 13.78
CA ILE A 137 6.05 -1.25 13.06
C ILE A 137 5.32 -0.04 13.63
N LYS A 138 4.02 -0.17 13.87
CA LYS A 138 3.11 0.89 14.32
C LYS A 138 2.93 2.00 13.30
N THR A 139 2.07 2.96 13.62
CA THR A 139 1.90 4.16 12.80
C THR A 139 3.10 5.10 12.93
N LYS A 140 3.39 5.82 11.87
CA LYS A 140 4.41 6.88 11.88
C LYS A 140 3.95 8.06 12.77
N PRO A 141 4.88 8.90 13.26
CA PRO A 141 4.52 10.11 14.00
C PRO A 141 3.53 10.98 13.23
N GLY A 142 2.44 11.37 13.90
CA GLY A 142 1.37 12.17 13.31
C GLY A 142 0.23 11.38 12.70
N SER A 143 0.40 10.08 12.38
CA SER A 143 -0.68 9.23 11.89
C SER A 143 -1.30 8.43 13.04
N LYS A 144 -2.63 8.40 13.09
CA LYS A 144 -3.40 7.66 14.11
C LYS A 144 -3.91 6.32 13.58
N ILE A 145 -4.08 6.21 12.26
CA ILE A 145 -4.62 5.03 11.59
C ILE A 145 -3.67 4.50 10.52
N VAL A 146 -3.90 3.27 10.11
CA VAL A 146 -3.38 2.70 8.86
C VAL A 146 -4.53 2.69 7.86
N SER A 147 -4.27 3.14 6.65
CA SER A 147 -5.22 3.13 5.56
C SER A 147 -4.63 2.44 4.32
N SER A 148 -5.37 2.38 3.25
CA SER A 148 -4.90 1.81 1.99
C SER A 148 -5.16 2.73 0.80
N CYS A 149 -4.29 2.59 -0.20
CA CYS A 149 -4.48 3.24 -1.49
C CYS A 149 -4.30 2.22 -2.61
N PHE A 150 -5.05 2.36 -3.69
CA PHE A 150 -4.78 1.71 -4.96
C PHE A 150 -4.33 2.77 -5.96
N ILE A 151 -3.26 2.47 -6.70
CA ILE A 151 -2.85 3.24 -7.88
C ILE A 151 -3.38 2.52 -9.10
N LEU A 152 -4.22 3.19 -9.85
CA LEU A 152 -4.80 2.68 -11.08
C LEU A 152 -4.13 3.31 -12.28
N VAL A 153 -3.77 2.50 -13.25
CA VAL A 153 -3.04 2.94 -14.44
C VAL A 153 -3.69 2.40 -15.68
N ARG A 154 -3.84 3.27 -16.66
CA ARG A 154 -4.34 2.90 -17.98
C ARG A 154 -3.62 3.70 -19.04
N ASP A 155 -3.21 3.06 -20.14
CA ASP A 155 -2.78 3.78 -21.34
C ASP A 155 -4.04 4.21 -22.13
N SER A 156 -4.15 5.50 -22.41
CA SER A 156 -5.26 6.02 -23.20
C SER A 156 -5.12 5.67 -24.67
N ALA A 157 -6.21 5.76 -25.44
CA ALA A 157 -6.19 5.55 -26.88
C ALA A 157 -5.28 6.57 -27.62
N THR A 158 -4.97 7.70 -27.00
CA THR A 158 -4.07 8.74 -27.53
C THR A 158 -2.60 8.50 -27.16
N GLY A 159 -2.31 7.43 -26.38
CA GLY A 159 -0.96 7.12 -25.91
C GLY A 159 -0.57 7.84 -24.62
N ASP A 160 -1.44 8.70 -24.08
CA ASP A 160 -1.21 9.31 -22.77
C ASP A 160 -1.50 8.29 -21.67
N ARG A 161 -0.74 8.34 -20.60
CA ARG A 161 -0.94 7.46 -19.44
C ARG A 161 -1.79 8.15 -18.39
N GLU A 162 -2.94 7.56 -18.09
CA GLU A 162 -3.81 7.98 -17.00
C GLU A 162 -3.40 7.24 -15.72
N VAL A 163 -3.13 7.99 -14.65
CA VAL A 163 -2.77 7.45 -13.34
C VAL A 163 -3.68 8.08 -12.29
N LEU A 164 -4.37 7.23 -11.53
CA LEU A 164 -5.34 7.64 -10.51
C LEU A 164 -4.97 7.03 -9.16
N ALA A 165 -5.30 7.73 -8.07
CA ALA A 165 -5.18 7.21 -6.71
C ALA A 165 -6.57 7.06 -6.06
N MET A 166 -6.83 5.93 -5.39
CA MET A 166 -8.11 5.61 -4.76
C MET A 166 -7.89 5.14 -3.32
N GLY A 167 -8.43 5.84 -2.34
CA GLY A 167 -8.32 5.56 -0.90
C GLY A 167 -9.63 5.82 -0.14
N ASP A 168 -9.95 5.11 0.91
CA ASP A 168 -9.48 3.80 1.34
C ASP A 168 -10.31 2.69 0.67
N CYS A 169 -9.66 1.63 0.20
CA CYS A 169 -10.35 0.58 -0.53
C CYS A 169 -10.22 -0.82 0.12
N ALA A 170 -9.46 -0.96 1.24
CA ALA A 170 -9.16 -2.29 1.77
C ALA A 170 -9.05 -2.40 3.30
N ILE A 171 -8.95 -1.33 4.07
CA ILE A 171 -8.63 -1.36 5.50
C ILE A 171 -9.76 -0.81 6.38
N ASN A 172 -10.17 0.45 6.19
CA ASN A 172 -11.12 1.10 7.09
C ASN A 172 -12.56 0.91 6.61
N ILE A 173 -13.36 0.14 7.38
CA ILE A 173 -14.72 -0.27 6.98
C ILE A 173 -15.66 0.94 6.91
N LYS A 174 -15.71 1.74 7.98
CA LYS A 174 -16.54 2.95 8.08
C LYS A 174 -15.72 4.05 8.75
N PRO A 175 -14.86 4.73 8.01
CA PRO A 175 -14.02 5.78 8.58
C PRO A 175 -14.87 6.95 9.09
N THR A 176 -14.45 7.52 10.20
CA THR A 176 -14.95 8.77 10.75
C THR A 176 -14.48 9.96 9.89
N GLU A 177 -15.02 11.16 10.14
CA GLU A 177 -14.56 12.38 9.47
C GLU A 177 -13.06 12.62 9.63
N ASP A 178 -12.52 12.43 10.83
CA ASP A 178 -11.10 12.66 11.10
C ASP A 178 -10.20 11.59 10.45
N GLU A 179 -10.65 10.33 10.42
CA GLU A 179 -9.97 9.25 9.69
C GLU A 179 -10.00 9.50 8.17
N LEU A 180 -11.10 10.02 7.62
CA LEU A 180 -11.17 10.42 6.21
C LEU A 180 -10.18 11.53 5.86
N VAL A 181 -9.93 12.46 6.78
CA VAL A 181 -8.89 13.49 6.61
C VAL A 181 -7.51 12.82 6.50
N GLU A 182 -7.17 11.91 7.42
CA GLU A 182 -5.88 11.19 7.36
C GLU A 182 -5.77 10.37 6.07
N ILE A 183 -6.82 9.63 5.68
CA ILE A 183 -6.86 8.87 4.42
C ILE A 183 -6.58 9.78 3.22
N ALA A 184 -7.19 10.96 3.18
CA ALA A 184 -7.01 11.90 2.08
C ALA A 184 -5.57 12.41 1.97
N LEU A 185 -4.99 12.82 3.10
CA LEU A 185 -3.63 13.36 3.14
C LEU A 185 -2.59 12.28 2.81
N GLU A 186 -2.75 11.07 3.35
CA GLU A 186 -1.88 9.94 3.05
C GLU A 186 -2.01 9.48 1.60
N THR A 187 -3.24 9.44 1.06
CA THR A 187 -3.47 9.09 -0.36
C THR A 187 -2.86 10.13 -1.30
N ALA A 188 -2.97 11.42 -0.98
CA ALA A 188 -2.32 12.47 -1.74
C ALA A 188 -0.79 12.38 -1.67
N ALA A 189 -0.22 12.06 -0.51
CA ALA A 189 1.22 11.83 -0.35
C ALA A 189 1.69 10.62 -1.18
N THR A 190 0.94 9.51 -1.14
CA THR A 190 1.21 8.34 -1.97
C THR A 190 1.13 8.69 -3.46
N ALA A 191 0.08 9.41 -3.89
CA ALA A 191 -0.10 9.84 -5.29
C ALA A 191 1.13 10.61 -5.81
N LYS A 192 1.70 11.51 -5.01
CA LYS A 192 2.92 12.26 -5.36
C LYS A 192 4.12 11.36 -5.63
N VAL A 193 4.27 10.26 -4.89
CA VAL A 193 5.34 9.26 -5.12
C VAL A 193 5.23 8.67 -6.53
N PHE A 194 4.02 8.60 -7.09
CA PHE A 194 3.77 8.11 -8.46
C PHE A 194 3.76 9.21 -9.53
N GLY A 195 4.19 10.43 -9.16
CA GLY A 195 4.25 11.56 -10.08
C GLY A 195 2.89 12.20 -10.38
N ILE A 196 1.85 11.87 -9.60
CA ILE A 196 0.55 12.53 -9.69
C ILE A 196 0.63 13.88 -8.97
N ASP A 197 0.15 14.95 -9.61
CA ASP A 197 -0.19 16.20 -8.92
C ASP A 197 -1.61 16.05 -8.35
N PRO A 198 -1.79 15.82 -7.02
CA PRO A 198 -3.05 15.36 -6.50
C PRO A 198 -4.14 16.43 -6.58
N LYS A 199 -5.25 16.10 -7.23
CA LYS A 199 -6.53 16.80 -7.18
C LYS A 199 -7.53 15.90 -6.47
N VAL A 200 -7.71 16.16 -5.18
CA VAL A 200 -8.40 15.26 -4.26
C VAL A 200 -9.89 15.53 -4.24
N ALA A 201 -10.69 14.52 -4.59
CA ALA A 201 -12.14 14.58 -4.55
C ALA A 201 -12.68 13.69 -3.41
N PHE A 202 -13.41 14.27 -2.46
CA PHE A 202 -14.21 13.54 -1.49
C PHE A 202 -15.52 13.09 -2.13
N LEU A 203 -15.67 11.78 -2.34
CA LEU A 203 -16.77 11.23 -3.14
C LEU A 203 -18.05 11.01 -2.31
N SER A 204 -19.17 11.27 -2.95
CA SER A 204 -20.51 11.05 -2.41
C SER A 204 -21.50 10.83 -3.56
N TYR A 205 -22.72 10.39 -3.22
CA TYR A 205 -23.85 10.49 -4.15
C TYR A 205 -24.40 11.91 -4.28
N SER A 206 -23.86 12.87 -3.53
CA SER A 206 -24.18 14.29 -3.53
C SER A 206 -23.06 15.14 -4.15
N THR A 207 -23.43 16.25 -4.75
CA THR A 207 -22.49 17.28 -5.22
C THR A 207 -22.87 18.61 -4.59
N LEU A 208 -22.02 19.14 -3.69
CA LEU A 208 -22.13 20.46 -3.04
C LEU A 208 -23.55 20.73 -2.51
N GLY A 209 -24.12 19.76 -1.79
CA GLY A 209 -25.43 19.89 -1.13
C GLY A 209 -26.61 19.45 -1.98
N SER A 210 -26.43 18.82 -3.12
CA SER A 210 -27.53 18.31 -3.94
C SER A 210 -28.27 17.14 -3.29
N GLY A 211 -27.62 16.39 -2.39
CA GLY A 211 -28.18 15.34 -1.56
C GLY A 211 -28.18 15.73 -0.07
N LYS A 212 -28.88 14.95 0.74
CA LYS A 212 -28.95 15.11 2.21
C LYS A 212 -28.80 13.77 2.88
N GLY A 213 -28.14 13.74 4.01
CA GLY A 213 -27.94 12.54 4.83
C GLY A 213 -26.64 12.55 5.60
N GLU A 214 -26.53 11.69 6.60
CA GLU A 214 -25.35 11.61 7.48
C GLU A 214 -24.06 11.35 6.72
N ASP A 215 -24.08 10.47 5.70
CA ASP A 215 -22.91 10.19 4.87
C ASP A 215 -22.50 11.39 4.00
N VAL A 216 -23.46 12.20 3.53
CA VAL A 216 -23.18 13.44 2.80
C VAL A 216 -22.51 14.46 3.73
N ASP A 217 -23.07 14.65 4.92
CA ASP A 217 -22.53 15.57 5.92
C ASP A 217 -21.12 15.14 6.37
N LYS A 218 -20.92 13.83 6.60
CA LYS A 218 -19.61 13.26 6.91
C LYS A 218 -18.56 13.61 5.85
N MET A 219 -18.87 13.40 4.56
CA MET A 219 -17.91 13.66 3.48
C MET A 219 -17.64 15.16 3.30
N ARG A 220 -18.65 16.00 3.44
CA ARG A 220 -18.53 17.47 3.41
C ARG A 220 -17.66 17.99 4.55
N ASN A 221 -17.93 17.53 5.78
CA ASN A 221 -17.17 17.94 6.97
C ASN A 221 -15.71 17.47 6.89
N ALA A 222 -15.48 16.22 6.48
CA ALA A 222 -14.14 15.69 6.28
C ALA A 222 -13.36 16.50 5.21
N CYS A 223 -14.00 16.85 4.09
CA CYS A 223 -13.42 17.69 3.06
C CYS A 223 -13.03 19.07 3.62
N ALA A 224 -13.91 19.72 4.38
CA ALA A 224 -13.62 21.03 5.00
C ALA A 224 -12.43 20.94 5.96
N LYS A 225 -12.37 19.91 6.80
CA LYS A 225 -11.24 19.65 7.72
C LYS A 225 -9.93 19.39 6.95
N ALA A 226 -9.96 18.62 5.86
CA ALA A 226 -8.79 18.33 5.04
C ALA A 226 -8.26 19.59 4.34
N LYS A 227 -9.13 20.45 3.82
CA LYS A 227 -8.75 21.76 3.28
C LYS A 227 -8.07 22.64 4.32
N ALA A 228 -8.57 22.65 5.54
CA ALA A 228 -7.98 23.43 6.65
C ALA A 228 -6.62 22.87 7.08
N ALA A 229 -6.44 21.53 7.07
CA ALA A 229 -5.20 20.88 7.43
C ALA A 229 -4.10 21.05 6.38
N MET A 230 -4.46 21.19 5.09
CA MET A 230 -3.51 21.28 3.97
C MET A 230 -4.00 22.30 2.91
N PRO A 231 -3.89 23.60 3.22
CA PRO A 231 -4.45 24.67 2.36
C PRO A 231 -3.88 24.72 0.93
N ASP A 232 -2.63 24.24 0.76
CA ASP A 232 -1.95 24.24 -0.53
C ASP A 232 -2.29 23.02 -1.41
N LEU A 233 -3.02 22.05 -0.87
CA LEU A 233 -3.46 20.88 -1.62
C LEU A 233 -4.80 21.16 -2.28
N ALA A 234 -4.92 20.86 -3.58
CA ALA A 234 -6.18 20.95 -4.29
C ALA A 234 -7.15 19.87 -3.81
N ILE A 235 -8.12 20.26 -2.98
CA ILE A 235 -9.12 19.37 -2.37
C ILE A 235 -10.50 19.94 -2.63
N ASP A 236 -11.48 19.12 -3.01
CA ASP A 236 -12.88 19.53 -3.05
C ASP A 236 -13.84 18.37 -2.73
N GLY A 237 -15.07 18.71 -2.39
CA GLY A 237 -16.15 17.77 -2.05
C GLY A 237 -17.19 18.40 -1.10
N GLU A 238 -18.31 17.71 -0.92
CA GLU A 238 -18.56 16.37 -1.47
C GLU A 238 -18.92 16.46 -2.96
N LEU A 239 -18.43 15.49 -3.75
CA LEU A 239 -18.65 15.42 -5.19
C LEU A 239 -19.18 14.05 -5.62
N GLN A 240 -20.14 14.03 -6.52
CA GLN A 240 -20.45 12.82 -7.29
C GLN A 240 -19.27 12.50 -8.21
N PHE A 241 -19.09 11.21 -8.54
CA PHE A 241 -17.96 10.78 -9.35
C PHE A 241 -17.95 11.42 -10.75
N ASP A 242 -19.12 11.54 -11.40
CA ASP A 242 -19.26 12.21 -12.69
C ASP A 242 -18.85 13.69 -12.64
N ALA A 243 -19.21 14.39 -11.55
CA ALA A 243 -18.79 15.78 -11.33
C ALA A 243 -17.28 15.88 -11.06
N ALA A 244 -16.69 14.90 -10.38
CA ALA A 244 -15.26 14.87 -10.08
C ALA A 244 -14.40 14.70 -11.34
N VAL A 245 -14.83 13.88 -12.33
CA VAL A 245 -13.99 13.49 -13.49
C VAL A 245 -14.39 14.13 -14.82
N SER A 246 -15.64 14.59 -14.97
CA SER A 246 -16.13 15.14 -16.24
C SER A 246 -16.11 16.67 -16.26
N PRO A 247 -15.26 17.31 -17.09
CA PRO A 247 -15.25 18.78 -17.21
C PRO A 247 -16.60 19.37 -17.62
N THR A 248 -17.39 18.64 -18.40
CA THR A 248 -18.73 19.09 -18.83
C THR A 248 -19.71 19.10 -17.66
N VAL A 249 -19.71 18.05 -16.83
CA VAL A 249 -20.55 17.95 -15.64
C VAL A 249 -20.13 19.00 -14.60
N ALA A 250 -18.82 19.13 -14.38
CA ALA A 250 -18.24 20.09 -13.44
C ALA A 250 -18.63 21.52 -13.75
N ARG A 251 -18.59 21.94 -15.02
CA ARG A 251 -19.02 23.30 -15.41
C ARG A 251 -20.44 23.63 -14.99
N THR A 252 -21.32 22.63 -14.96
CA THR A 252 -22.72 22.83 -14.59
C THR A 252 -22.93 22.73 -13.08
N LYS A 253 -22.33 21.71 -12.44
CA LYS A 253 -22.59 21.40 -11.01
C LYS A 253 -21.64 22.14 -10.05
N CYS A 254 -20.40 22.44 -10.49
CA CYS A 254 -19.31 22.94 -9.63
C CYS A 254 -18.45 23.99 -10.35
N PRO A 255 -19.02 25.10 -10.90
CA PRO A 255 -18.30 26.02 -11.78
C PRO A 255 -17.10 26.72 -11.13
N ASN A 256 -17.06 26.76 -9.80
CA ASN A 256 -16.01 27.45 -9.03
C ASN A 256 -14.97 26.47 -8.43
N SER A 257 -15.09 25.16 -8.71
CA SER A 257 -14.15 24.15 -8.19
C SER A 257 -12.89 24.12 -9.06
N ASN A 258 -11.72 24.05 -8.40
CA ASN A 258 -10.43 23.81 -9.03
C ASN A 258 -10.05 22.31 -9.11
N VAL A 259 -10.93 21.43 -8.60
CA VAL A 259 -10.75 19.98 -8.58
C VAL A 259 -11.76 19.29 -9.49
N ALA A 260 -13.04 19.69 -9.41
CA ALA A 260 -14.11 19.06 -10.18
C ALA A 260 -13.82 19.09 -11.69
N GLY A 261 -14.10 17.95 -12.35
CA GLY A 261 -13.80 17.73 -13.76
C GLY A 261 -12.36 17.32 -14.06
N HIS A 262 -11.47 17.37 -13.08
CA HIS A 262 -10.04 17.07 -13.22
C HIS A 262 -9.47 16.27 -12.05
N ALA A 263 -10.33 15.72 -11.18
CA ALA A 263 -9.88 14.90 -10.04
C ALA A 263 -9.14 13.67 -10.53
N ASN A 264 -8.06 13.33 -9.80
CA ASN A 264 -7.22 12.16 -10.04
C ASN A 264 -6.89 11.39 -8.76
N THR A 265 -7.37 11.89 -7.62
CA THR A 265 -7.22 11.29 -6.30
C THR A 265 -8.59 11.26 -5.64
N PHE A 266 -9.10 10.06 -5.33
CA PHE A 266 -10.48 9.85 -4.92
C PHE A 266 -10.55 9.27 -3.51
N ILE A 267 -11.34 9.91 -2.63
CA ILE A 267 -11.57 9.48 -1.25
C ILE A 267 -13.00 8.97 -1.13
N PHE A 268 -13.14 7.70 -0.78
CA PHE A 268 -14.42 7.02 -0.67
C PHE A 268 -15.02 7.13 0.73
N PRO A 269 -16.37 7.16 0.86
CA PRO A 269 -17.04 7.31 2.15
C PRO A 269 -16.92 6.09 3.06
N ASP A 270 -16.71 4.91 2.49
CA ASP A 270 -16.57 3.63 3.17
C ASP A 270 -15.90 2.59 2.28
N ILE A 271 -15.55 1.44 2.88
CA ILE A 271 -14.85 0.36 2.18
C ILE A 271 -15.66 -0.26 1.05
N ASN A 272 -17.00 -0.30 1.15
CA ASN A 272 -17.83 -0.88 0.08
C ASN A 272 -17.69 -0.05 -1.19
N ALA A 273 -17.85 1.27 -1.07
CA ALA A 273 -17.70 2.18 -2.19
C ALA A 273 -16.30 2.10 -2.81
N GLY A 274 -15.25 2.13 -1.98
CA GLY A 274 -13.86 2.06 -2.44
C GLY A 274 -13.51 0.72 -3.07
N ASN A 275 -13.84 -0.39 -2.41
CA ASN A 275 -13.52 -1.74 -2.88
C ASN A 275 -14.27 -2.11 -4.18
N ILE A 276 -15.55 -1.76 -4.26
CA ILE A 276 -16.34 -1.98 -5.48
C ILE A 276 -15.82 -1.06 -6.60
N GLY A 277 -15.56 0.22 -6.28
CA GLY A 277 -15.14 1.23 -7.25
C GLY A 277 -13.85 0.87 -7.97
N TYR A 278 -12.78 0.54 -7.24
CA TYR A 278 -11.51 0.19 -7.88
C TYR A 278 -11.62 -1.08 -8.72
N LYS A 279 -12.40 -2.09 -8.26
CA LYS A 279 -12.60 -3.34 -9.01
C LYS A 279 -13.38 -3.13 -10.30
N ILE A 280 -14.37 -2.24 -10.30
CA ILE A 280 -15.07 -1.86 -11.53
C ILE A 280 -14.10 -1.20 -12.51
N CYS A 281 -13.29 -0.26 -12.06
CA CYS A 281 -12.26 0.37 -12.89
C CYS A 281 -11.28 -0.66 -13.45
N GLN A 282 -10.81 -1.59 -12.62
CA GLN A 282 -9.89 -2.65 -13.03
C GLN A 282 -10.52 -3.59 -14.06
N ARG A 283 -11.71 -4.11 -13.78
CA ARG A 283 -12.31 -5.19 -14.59
C ARG A 283 -13.05 -4.70 -15.83
N MET A 284 -13.64 -3.51 -15.77
CA MET A 284 -14.45 -2.94 -16.85
C MET A 284 -13.81 -1.69 -17.48
N GLY A 285 -12.97 -0.97 -16.73
CA GLY A 285 -12.32 0.25 -17.19
C GLY A 285 -10.94 0.05 -17.79
N SER A 286 -10.47 -1.21 -17.89
CA SER A 286 -9.13 -1.56 -18.41
C SER A 286 -7.97 -0.88 -17.68
N PHE A 287 -8.14 -0.63 -16.38
CA PHE A 287 -7.05 -0.18 -15.53
C PHE A 287 -6.27 -1.35 -14.94
N ASP A 288 -4.96 -1.27 -14.95
CA ASP A 288 -4.13 -2.03 -14.03
C ASP A 288 -4.24 -1.42 -12.63
N ALA A 289 -4.51 -2.24 -11.61
CA ALA A 289 -4.66 -1.78 -10.24
C ALA A 289 -3.50 -2.31 -9.38
N TYR A 290 -2.71 -1.39 -8.83
CA TYR A 290 -1.59 -1.68 -7.95
C TYR A 290 -1.95 -1.35 -6.51
N GLY A 291 -1.98 -2.38 -5.65
CA GLY A 291 -2.38 -2.25 -4.26
C GLY A 291 -2.86 -3.56 -3.64
N PRO A 292 -3.32 -3.54 -2.37
CA PRO A 292 -3.39 -2.34 -1.53
C PRO A 292 -2.00 -1.86 -1.08
N ILE A 293 -1.74 -0.57 -1.24
CA ILE A 293 -0.58 0.11 -0.68
C ILE A 293 -0.99 0.59 0.71
N LEU A 294 -0.35 0.07 1.75
CA LEU A 294 -0.64 0.47 3.12
C LEU A 294 0.01 1.83 3.44
N GLN A 295 -0.76 2.69 4.06
CA GLN A 295 -0.39 4.07 4.37
C GLN A 295 -0.41 4.31 5.88
N GLY A 296 0.39 5.28 6.35
CA GLY A 296 0.44 5.66 7.76
C GLY A 296 1.34 4.78 8.64
N LEU A 297 1.98 3.72 8.10
CA LEU A 297 2.96 2.89 8.82
C LEU A 297 4.33 3.57 8.92
N ASN A 298 5.07 3.28 10.00
CA ASN A 298 6.41 3.82 10.24
C ASN A 298 7.51 3.12 9.41
N ALA A 299 7.18 2.11 8.62
CA ALA A 299 8.02 1.52 7.58
C ALA A 299 7.11 0.88 6.51
N PRO A 300 7.57 0.77 5.26
CA PRO A 300 6.77 0.21 4.18
C PRO A 300 6.53 -1.29 4.37
N ILE A 301 5.29 -1.64 4.67
CA ILE A 301 4.78 -3.01 4.70
C ILE A 301 3.59 -3.03 3.76
N ASN A 302 3.58 -3.89 2.75
CA ASN A 302 2.45 -4.02 1.84
C ASN A 302 1.97 -5.46 1.73
N ASP A 303 0.73 -5.59 1.27
CA ASP A 303 0.00 -6.83 1.15
C ASP A 303 -0.18 -7.22 -0.32
N LEU A 304 -0.13 -8.51 -0.60
CA LEU A 304 -0.43 -9.09 -1.90
C LEU A 304 -1.83 -9.72 -1.91
N SER A 305 -2.49 -9.68 -3.04
CA SER A 305 -3.65 -10.54 -3.24
C SER A 305 -3.21 -12.00 -3.34
N ARG A 306 -3.96 -12.92 -2.74
CA ARG A 306 -3.75 -14.37 -2.92
C ARG A 306 -3.85 -14.83 -4.37
N GLY A 307 -4.56 -14.07 -5.19
CA GLY A 307 -4.68 -14.27 -6.62
C GLY A 307 -3.68 -13.50 -7.49
N CYS A 308 -2.62 -12.93 -6.89
CA CYS A 308 -1.60 -12.20 -7.62
C CYS A 308 -0.78 -13.13 -8.54
N ASN A 309 -0.22 -12.55 -9.59
CA ASN A 309 0.78 -13.20 -10.45
C ASN A 309 2.18 -12.64 -10.19
N ALA A 310 3.21 -13.26 -10.78
CA ALA A 310 4.60 -12.85 -10.58
C ALA A 310 4.89 -11.40 -11.06
N GLN A 311 4.18 -10.92 -12.08
CA GLN A 311 4.30 -9.54 -12.55
C GLN A 311 3.76 -8.55 -11.51
N GLU A 312 2.64 -8.87 -10.86
CA GLU A 312 2.08 -8.07 -9.78
C GLU A 312 3.01 -8.05 -8.57
N VAL A 313 3.59 -9.21 -8.18
CA VAL A 313 4.61 -9.29 -7.12
C VAL A 313 5.81 -8.40 -7.44
N TYR A 314 6.36 -8.51 -8.65
CA TYR A 314 7.48 -7.68 -9.11
C TYR A 314 7.17 -6.18 -9.03
N SER A 315 6.00 -5.77 -9.51
CA SER A 315 5.56 -4.38 -9.49
C SER A 315 5.35 -3.87 -8.08
N MET A 316 4.66 -4.65 -7.23
CA MET A 316 4.42 -4.29 -5.83
C MET A 316 5.71 -4.24 -5.00
N ALA A 317 6.72 -5.06 -5.31
CA ALA A 317 8.03 -4.99 -4.67
C ALA A 317 8.73 -3.66 -4.95
N ILE A 318 8.73 -3.20 -6.20
CA ILE A 318 9.29 -1.89 -6.59
C ILE A 318 8.54 -0.75 -5.91
N ILE A 319 7.21 -0.83 -5.88
CA ILE A 319 6.36 0.15 -5.19
C ILE A 319 6.72 0.20 -3.71
N THR A 320 6.69 -0.95 -3.04
CA THR A 320 6.92 -1.05 -1.59
C THR A 320 8.28 -0.51 -1.19
N ALA A 321 9.34 -0.93 -1.88
CA ALA A 321 10.69 -0.42 -1.63
C ALA A 321 10.85 1.06 -2.00
N GLY A 322 10.16 1.53 -3.04
CA GLY A 322 10.14 2.92 -3.46
C GLY A 322 9.50 3.90 -2.46
N LEU A 323 8.66 3.38 -1.55
CA LEU A 323 8.06 4.15 -0.45
C LEU A 323 9.04 4.39 0.72
N CYS A 324 10.19 3.71 0.76
CA CYS A 324 11.21 3.99 1.76
C CYS A 324 11.67 5.45 1.67
N ASN A 325 11.81 6.08 2.84
CA ASN A 325 12.44 7.40 2.93
C ASN A 325 13.92 7.31 2.55
N ASP A 326 14.47 8.39 2.03
CA ASP A 326 15.89 8.51 1.66
C ASP A 326 16.76 8.64 2.90
#